data_a7b9855d5fcef94b0047712aa22fd27c
#
_entry.id   a7b9855d5fcef94b0047712aa22fd27c
#
_cell.length_a   1.000
_cell.length_b   1.000
_cell.length_c   1.000
_cell.angle_alpha   90.00
_cell.angle_beta   90.00
_cell.angle_gamma   90.00
#
_symmetry.space_group_name_H-M   'P 1'
#
loop_
_entity.id
_entity.type
_entity.pdbx_description
1 polymer ?
#
loop_
_entity_poly.entity_id
_entity_poly.type
_entity_poly.pdbx_seq_one_letter_code
_entity_poly.pdbx_strand_id
1 'polypeptide(L)'
;DVERSRGLGDVYKRQVVGPGIVNKVAKHMADQSGATLAEETTENQSYKSQAEKRAYEHKKQFQSQRKQSKWNKVLKSIANIFIPLIPAFIGAGLIGGIAAILSNLLTAGSISGQWIQQIVTVLNVIKDGMLFYLAIFTGINSAKVFGATPGLGGVIGGTTLLTGITDENPIKNIFTGEHLAAGQGGIIGVIFAVWLLSMVEKRLHKIIPNSIDIIVTPTITLLLIGLLTIFIIMPLAGFVSDGLVYVINWIIGVGGIFSGFII
;
A
#
# COMPACT_ATOMS: atom_id res chain seq x y z
N ASP A 1 16.00 -13.01 -21.98
CA ASP A 1 14.93 -13.96 -21.58
C ASP A 1 14.75 -14.05 -20.05
N VAL A 2 15.77 -13.77 -19.26
CA VAL A 2 15.68 -13.70 -17.78
C VAL A 2 14.97 -12.40 -17.32
N GLU A 3 15.04 -11.32 -18.08
CA GLU A 3 14.36 -10.06 -17.76
C GLU A 3 12.85 -10.09 -18.03
N ARG A 4 12.39 -10.87 -18.99
CA ARG A 4 10.95 -11.03 -19.28
C ARG A 4 10.21 -11.81 -18.19
N SER A 5 10.89 -12.68 -17.44
CA SER A 5 10.28 -13.44 -16.36
C SER A 5 10.07 -12.62 -15.07
N ARG A 6 10.76 -11.48 -14.92
CA ARG A 6 10.65 -10.61 -13.74
C ARG A 6 9.42 -9.70 -13.73
N GLY A 7 8.72 -9.57 -14.84
CA GLY A 7 7.55 -8.68 -14.97
C GLY A 7 6.19 -9.34 -14.74
N LEU A 8 6.12 -10.63 -14.62
CA LEU A 8 4.88 -11.37 -14.33
C LEU A 8 4.89 -11.72 -12.86
N GLY A 9 4.15 -10.96 -12.06
CA GLY A 9 4.03 -11.08 -10.62
C GLY A 9 4.01 -12.53 -10.14
N ASP A 10 4.99 -12.84 -9.33
CA ASP A 10 5.36 -14.16 -8.81
C ASP A 10 4.35 -14.74 -7.84
N VAL A 11 3.19 -15.10 -8.31
CA VAL A 11 2.34 -16.05 -7.57
C VAL A 11 2.63 -17.50 -8.00
N TYR A 12 3.22 -17.68 -9.18
CA TYR A 12 3.73 -18.97 -9.65
C TYR A 12 5.12 -18.74 -10.23
N LYS A 13 6.16 -19.25 -9.61
CA LYS A 13 7.47 -19.46 -10.25
C LYS A 13 7.31 -20.49 -11.38
N ARG A 14 6.62 -20.14 -12.44
CA ARG A 14 6.83 -20.74 -13.73
C ARG A 14 8.14 -20.13 -14.22
N GLN A 15 9.23 -20.81 -13.99
CA GLN A 15 10.39 -20.60 -14.81
C GLN A 15 9.94 -20.86 -16.24
N VAL A 16 9.73 -19.79 -17.01
CA VAL A 16 9.58 -19.89 -18.45
C VAL A 16 10.99 -20.18 -18.96
N VAL A 17 11.33 -21.46 -18.91
CA VAL A 17 12.54 -21.99 -19.51
C VAL A 17 12.31 -21.86 -21.01
N GLY A 18 13.10 -21.05 -21.70
CA GLY A 18 12.94 -20.85 -23.13
C GLY A 18 12.93 -22.17 -23.89
N PRO A 19 12.30 -22.26 -25.06
CA PRO A 19 12.07 -23.52 -25.81
C PRO A 19 13.35 -24.33 -26.04
N GLY A 20 14.50 -23.71 -26.11
CA GLY A 20 15.79 -24.40 -26.27
C GLY A 20 16.27 -25.19 -25.04
N ILE A 21 15.88 -24.77 -23.83
CA ILE A 21 16.25 -25.49 -22.60
C ILE A 21 15.23 -26.60 -22.31
N VAL A 22 13.94 -26.37 -22.60
CA VAL A 22 12.91 -27.42 -22.49
C VAL A 22 13.27 -28.60 -23.37
N ASN A 23 13.69 -28.38 -24.61
CA ASN A 23 14.12 -29.42 -25.53
C ASN A 23 15.39 -30.15 -25.06
N LYS A 24 16.34 -29.44 -24.44
CA LYS A 24 17.56 -30.08 -23.87
C LYS A 24 17.21 -30.95 -22.68
N VAL A 25 16.34 -30.49 -21.77
CA VAL A 25 15.88 -31.26 -20.62
C VAL A 25 15.06 -32.48 -21.04
N ALA A 26 14.14 -32.29 -21.99
CA ALA A 26 13.33 -33.38 -22.55
C ALA A 26 14.22 -34.46 -23.21
N LYS A 27 15.23 -34.05 -23.97
CA LYS A 27 16.19 -34.98 -24.60
C LYS A 27 17.01 -35.72 -23.56
N HIS A 28 17.45 -35.05 -22.50
CA HIS A 28 18.21 -35.68 -21.41
C HIS A 28 17.35 -36.67 -20.60
N MET A 29 16.09 -36.37 -20.41
CA MET A 29 15.13 -37.27 -19.74
C MET A 29 14.78 -38.48 -20.64
N ALA A 30 14.65 -38.27 -21.96
CA ALA A 30 14.46 -39.39 -22.90
C ALA A 30 15.65 -40.33 -22.95
N ASP A 31 16.88 -39.80 -22.96
CA ASP A 31 18.10 -40.56 -22.94
C ASP A 31 18.28 -41.39 -21.65
N GLN A 32 17.81 -40.87 -20.51
CA GLN A 32 17.85 -41.58 -19.22
C GLN A 32 16.73 -42.62 -19.07
N SER A 33 15.56 -42.38 -19.65
CA SER A 33 14.38 -43.27 -19.48
C SER A 33 14.18 -44.26 -20.61
N GLY A 34 14.97 -44.21 -21.68
CA GLY A 34 14.79 -45.05 -22.88
C GLY A 34 13.49 -44.78 -23.64
N ALA A 35 12.80 -43.67 -23.33
CA ALA A 35 11.55 -43.32 -23.98
C ALA A 35 11.84 -42.52 -25.28
N THR A 36 11.19 -42.90 -26.38
CA THR A 36 11.22 -42.14 -27.63
C THR A 36 10.35 -40.87 -27.46
N LEU A 37 10.94 -39.71 -27.70
CA LEU A 37 10.19 -38.47 -27.79
C LEU A 37 9.25 -38.56 -29.00
N ALA A 38 7.94 -38.44 -28.76
CA ALA A 38 6.99 -38.30 -29.86
C ALA A 38 7.33 -37.01 -30.64
N GLU A 39 7.62 -37.13 -31.94
CA GLU A 39 7.76 -35.99 -32.83
C GLU A 39 6.45 -35.19 -32.77
N GLU A 40 6.53 -33.95 -32.25
CA GLU A 40 5.43 -33.01 -32.31
C GLU A 40 5.19 -32.70 -33.80
N THR A 41 4.15 -33.30 -34.38
CA THR A 41 3.72 -33.00 -35.71
C THR A 41 3.35 -31.50 -35.77
N THR A 42 3.67 -30.89 -36.90
CA THR A 42 3.45 -29.44 -37.22
C THR A 42 2.00 -29.01 -36.93
N GLU A 43 1.09 -29.96 -36.97
CA GLU A 43 -0.34 -29.80 -36.68
C GLU A 43 -0.62 -29.45 -35.18
N ASN A 44 0.09 -30.07 -34.25
CA ASN A 44 -0.07 -29.83 -32.80
C ASN A 44 0.44 -28.44 -32.38
N GLN A 45 1.45 -27.91 -33.06
CA GLN A 45 1.93 -26.52 -32.83
C GLN A 45 0.90 -25.50 -33.31
N SER A 46 0.19 -25.78 -34.39
CA SER A 46 -0.88 -24.92 -34.94
C SER A 46 -2.07 -24.87 -33.96
N TYR A 47 -2.48 -25.99 -33.38
CA TYR A 47 -3.58 -26.03 -32.42
C TYR A 47 -3.23 -25.36 -31.08
N LYS A 48 -2.02 -25.55 -30.54
CA LYS A 48 -1.53 -24.86 -29.34
C LYS A 48 -1.47 -23.34 -29.55
N SER A 49 -0.94 -22.88 -30.67
CA SER A 49 -0.85 -21.45 -30.98
C SER A 49 -2.24 -20.81 -31.19
N GLN A 50 -3.17 -21.53 -31.78
CA GLN A 50 -4.57 -21.09 -31.92
C GLN A 50 -5.32 -21.08 -30.58
N ALA A 51 -5.10 -22.09 -29.71
CA ALA A 51 -5.68 -22.13 -28.40
C ALA A 51 -5.15 -20.99 -27.50
N GLU A 52 -3.85 -20.69 -27.57
CA GLU A 52 -3.24 -19.57 -26.85
C GLU A 52 -3.75 -18.23 -27.38
N LYS A 53 -3.88 -18.06 -28.69
CA LYS A 53 -4.47 -16.85 -29.28
C LYS A 53 -5.93 -16.68 -28.87
N ARG A 54 -6.74 -17.73 -28.91
CA ARG A 54 -8.14 -17.69 -28.43
C ARG A 54 -8.22 -17.39 -26.94
N ALA A 55 -7.36 -17.99 -26.12
CA ALA A 55 -7.31 -17.71 -24.68
C ALA A 55 -6.88 -16.26 -24.41
N TYR A 56 -5.94 -15.72 -25.19
CA TYR A 56 -5.52 -14.33 -25.09
C TYR A 56 -6.61 -13.36 -25.55
N GLU A 57 -7.30 -13.68 -26.66
CA GLU A 57 -8.42 -12.89 -27.17
C GLU A 57 -9.64 -12.93 -26.23
N HIS A 58 -9.98 -14.09 -25.68
CA HIS A 58 -10.99 -14.21 -24.64
C HIS A 58 -10.62 -13.39 -23.40
N LYS A 59 -9.38 -13.50 -22.93
CA LYS A 59 -8.89 -12.68 -21.80
C LYS A 59 -8.95 -11.19 -22.09
N LYS A 60 -8.64 -10.78 -23.31
CA LYS A 60 -8.71 -9.39 -23.77
C LYS A 60 -10.17 -8.92 -23.92
N GLN A 61 -11.06 -9.77 -24.41
CA GLN A 61 -12.51 -9.52 -24.51
C GLN A 61 -13.15 -9.45 -23.12
N PHE A 62 -12.80 -10.34 -22.19
CA PHE A 62 -13.27 -10.25 -20.79
C PHE A 62 -12.74 -9.02 -20.07
N GLN A 63 -11.53 -8.57 -20.38
CA GLN A 63 -10.97 -7.33 -19.84
C GLN A 63 -11.61 -6.08 -20.45
N SER A 64 -11.99 -6.10 -21.73
CA SER A 64 -12.63 -4.98 -22.41
C SER A 64 -14.13 -4.90 -22.13
N GLN A 65 -14.81 -6.01 -21.91
CA GLN A 65 -16.23 -6.04 -21.53
C GLN A 65 -16.49 -5.67 -20.06
N ARG A 66 -15.51 -5.81 -19.17
CA ARG A 66 -15.55 -5.15 -17.87
C ARG A 66 -15.35 -3.65 -18.13
N LYS A 67 -16.43 -2.89 -18.40
CA LYS A 67 -16.46 -1.45 -18.11
C LYS A 67 -15.87 -1.31 -16.71
N GLN A 68 -14.61 -0.87 -16.61
CA GLN A 68 -13.98 -0.66 -15.31
C GLN A 68 -14.81 0.43 -14.64
N SER A 69 -15.72 0.02 -13.77
CA SER A 69 -16.48 0.93 -12.94
C SER A 69 -15.49 1.90 -12.32
N LYS A 70 -15.88 3.17 -12.21
CA LYS A 70 -15.02 4.19 -11.54
C LYS A 70 -14.53 3.68 -10.18
N TRP A 71 -15.35 2.90 -9.48
CA TRP A 71 -15.01 2.23 -8.23
C TRP A 71 -13.86 1.23 -8.35
N ASN A 72 -13.81 0.43 -9.40
CA ASN A 72 -12.71 -0.52 -9.61
C ASN A 72 -11.37 0.20 -9.86
N LYS A 73 -11.40 1.40 -10.48
CA LYS A 73 -10.19 2.23 -10.65
C LYS A 73 -9.72 2.78 -9.30
N VAL A 74 -10.64 3.27 -8.47
CA VAL A 74 -10.32 3.78 -7.13
C VAL A 74 -9.74 2.66 -6.26
N LEU A 75 -10.40 1.49 -6.19
CA LEU A 75 -9.92 0.34 -5.42
C LEU A 75 -8.54 -0.14 -5.90
N LYS A 76 -8.31 -0.16 -7.21
CA LYS A 76 -7.00 -0.50 -7.77
C LYS A 76 -5.93 0.53 -7.40
N SER A 77 -6.26 1.82 -7.41
CA SER A 77 -5.34 2.87 -6.99
C SER A 77 -4.99 2.72 -5.50
N ILE A 78 -5.97 2.47 -4.65
CA ILE A 78 -5.76 2.21 -3.22
C ILE A 78 -4.86 0.98 -3.04
N ALA A 79 -5.15 -0.12 -3.71
CA ALA A 79 -4.30 -1.31 -3.65
C ALA A 79 -2.85 -1.00 -4.06
N ASN A 80 -2.64 -0.26 -5.14
CA ASN A 80 -1.31 0.12 -5.62
C ASN A 80 -0.54 1.01 -4.63
N ILE A 81 -1.23 1.76 -3.77
CA ILE A 81 -0.61 2.56 -2.70
C ILE A 81 -0.06 1.64 -1.60
N PHE A 82 -0.80 0.57 -1.25
CA PHE A 82 -0.46 -0.30 -0.11
C PHE A 82 0.43 -1.49 -0.48
N ILE A 83 0.35 -2.01 -1.72
CA ILE A 83 1.18 -3.16 -2.16
C ILE A 83 2.68 -2.97 -1.85
N PRO A 84 3.31 -1.82 -2.13
CA PRO A 84 4.72 -1.62 -1.81
C PRO A 84 5.04 -1.62 -0.31
N LEU A 85 4.03 -1.42 0.55
CA LEU A 85 4.18 -1.39 2.01
C LEU A 85 4.05 -2.79 2.65
N ILE A 86 3.51 -3.77 1.92
CA ILE A 86 3.27 -5.13 2.44
C ILE A 86 4.55 -5.76 3.06
N PRO A 87 5.73 -5.72 2.42
CA PRO A 87 6.93 -6.29 3.02
C PRO A 87 7.31 -5.62 4.35
N ALA A 88 7.14 -4.30 4.44
CA ALA A 88 7.41 -3.54 5.66
C ALA A 88 6.41 -3.89 6.78
N PHE A 89 5.12 -4.07 6.45
CA PHE A 89 4.11 -4.55 7.40
C PHE A 89 4.43 -5.95 7.93
N ILE A 90 4.82 -6.86 7.05
CA ILE A 90 5.21 -8.21 7.44
C ILE A 90 6.42 -8.17 8.38
N GLY A 91 7.46 -7.39 8.03
CA GLY A 91 8.65 -7.23 8.85
C GLY A 91 8.32 -6.64 10.23
N ALA A 92 7.57 -5.54 10.27
CA ALA A 92 7.14 -4.90 11.51
C ALA A 92 6.27 -5.85 12.37
N GLY A 93 5.36 -6.59 11.74
CA GLY A 93 4.51 -7.57 12.43
C GLY A 93 5.30 -8.72 13.06
N LEU A 94 6.27 -9.29 12.34
CA LEU A 94 7.14 -10.34 12.85
C LEU A 94 8.00 -9.84 14.03
N ILE A 95 8.62 -8.66 13.88
CA ILE A 95 9.40 -8.03 14.95
C ILE A 95 8.53 -7.74 16.17
N GLY A 96 7.33 -7.23 15.96
CA GLY A 96 6.35 -6.99 17.03
C GLY A 96 5.91 -8.28 17.71
N GLY A 97 5.74 -9.36 16.97
CA GLY A 97 5.46 -10.69 17.51
C GLY A 97 6.57 -11.21 18.43
N ILE A 98 7.82 -11.08 18.01
CA ILE A 98 8.99 -11.43 18.84
C ILE A 98 9.04 -10.56 20.09
N ALA A 99 8.84 -9.24 19.96
CA ALA A 99 8.81 -8.33 21.09
C ALA A 99 7.71 -8.70 22.12
N ALA A 100 6.52 -9.08 21.63
CA ALA A 100 5.40 -9.51 22.47
C ALA A 100 5.71 -10.81 23.24
N ILE A 101 6.33 -11.80 22.56
CA ILE A 101 6.75 -13.05 23.22
C ILE A 101 7.75 -12.77 24.35
N LEU A 102 8.80 -11.97 24.06
CA LEU A 102 9.81 -11.62 25.07
C LEU A 102 9.18 -10.82 26.23
N SER A 103 8.28 -9.88 25.93
CA SER A 103 7.55 -9.11 26.94
C SER A 103 6.71 -10.00 27.84
N ASN A 104 5.98 -10.97 27.28
CA ASN A 104 5.18 -11.92 28.05
C ASN A 104 6.04 -12.82 28.95
N LEU A 105 7.20 -13.28 28.47
CA LEU A 105 8.13 -14.08 29.26
C LEU A 105 8.76 -13.27 30.42
N LEU A 106 9.05 -11.98 30.20
CA LEU A 106 9.50 -11.06 31.25
C LEU A 106 8.42 -10.88 32.32
N THR A 107 7.17 -10.65 31.91
CA THR A 107 6.03 -10.45 32.81
C THR A 107 5.72 -11.71 33.63
N ALA A 108 5.87 -12.89 32.99
CA ALA A 108 5.69 -14.18 33.65
C ALA A 108 6.86 -14.55 34.59
N GLY A 109 7.92 -13.75 34.66
CA GLY A 109 9.11 -14.03 35.48
C GLY A 109 9.97 -15.19 34.95
N SER A 110 9.66 -15.73 33.76
CA SER A 110 10.41 -16.84 33.15
C SER A 110 11.79 -16.42 32.66
N ILE A 111 11.95 -15.16 32.30
CA ILE A 111 13.21 -14.51 31.99
C ILE A 111 13.31 -13.19 32.74
N SER A 112 14.52 -12.78 33.08
CA SER A 112 14.75 -11.51 33.81
C SER A 112 16.06 -10.90 33.32
N GLY A 113 16.14 -9.58 33.38
CA GLY A 113 17.36 -8.85 33.04
C GLY A 113 17.08 -7.56 32.30
N GLN A 114 17.78 -6.51 32.72
CA GLN A 114 17.62 -5.17 32.12
C GLN A 114 17.95 -5.14 30.62
N TRP A 115 18.89 -5.94 30.18
CA TRP A 115 19.26 -6.02 28.76
C TRP A 115 18.15 -6.63 27.89
N ILE A 116 17.34 -7.58 28.43
CA ILE A 116 16.21 -8.15 27.71
C ILE A 116 15.10 -7.08 27.56
N GLN A 117 14.83 -6.30 28.62
CA GLN A 117 13.90 -5.17 28.54
C GLN A 117 14.32 -4.15 27.46
N GLN A 118 15.63 -3.86 27.38
CA GLN A 118 16.15 -2.97 26.34
C GLN A 118 15.95 -3.54 24.94
N ILE A 119 16.17 -4.86 24.74
CA ILE A 119 15.89 -5.51 23.45
C ILE A 119 14.42 -5.39 23.08
N VAL A 120 13.51 -5.66 24.01
CA VAL A 120 12.05 -5.51 23.77
C VAL A 120 11.72 -4.07 23.37
N THR A 121 12.31 -3.10 24.03
CA THR A 121 12.12 -1.68 23.70
C THR A 121 12.61 -1.37 22.29
N VAL A 122 13.81 -1.83 21.92
CA VAL A 122 14.37 -1.63 20.56
C VAL A 122 13.51 -2.29 19.50
N LEU A 123 13.04 -3.53 19.73
CA LEU A 123 12.15 -4.21 18.80
C LEU A 123 10.83 -3.46 18.60
N ASN A 124 10.26 -2.93 19.67
CA ASN A 124 9.06 -2.08 19.58
C ASN A 124 9.34 -0.79 18.81
N VAL A 125 10.47 -0.12 19.03
CA VAL A 125 10.84 1.08 18.26
C VAL A 125 10.95 0.76 16.76
N ILE A 126 11.54 -0.37 16.38
CA ILE A 126 11.65 -0.79 14.98
C ILE A 126 10.25 -1.04 14.38
N LYS A 127 9.39 -1.77 15.08
CA LYS A 127 8.00 -2.00 14.70
C LYS A 127 7.23 -0.69 14.53
N ASP A 128 7.33 0.19 15.51
CA ASP A 128 6.60 1.46 15.56
C ASP A 128 7.10 2.44 14.48
N GLY A 129 8.36 2.33 14.05
CA GLY A 129 8.91 3.09 12.93
C GLY A 129 8.11 2.90 11.63
N MET A 130 7.53 1.71 11.39
CA MET A 130 6.63 1.51 10.25
C MET A 130 5.22 2.02 10.54
N LEU A 131 4.66 1.67 11.70
CA LEU A 131 3.26 1.92 12.01
C LEU A 131 3.00 3.40 12.31
N PHE A 132 3.87 4.04 13.07
CA PHE A 132 3.73 5.45 13.44
C PHE A 132 3.87 6.38 12.22
N TYR A 133 4.82 6.08 11.32
CA TYR A 133 5.07 6.90 10.13
C TYR A 133 4.28 6.42 8.90
N LEU A 134 3.28 5.57 9.07
CA LEU A 134 2.49 5.02 7.98
C LEU A 134 1.86 6.10 7.08
N ALA A 135 1.45 7.24 7.64
CA ALA A 135 0.92 8.37 6.89
C ALA A 135 1.95 8.93 5.90
N ILE A 136 3.23 9.01 6.27
CA ILE A 136 4.32 9.46 5.38
C ILE A 136 4.51 8.48 4.23
N PHE A 137 4.62 7.18 4.53
CA PHE A 137 4.78 6.15 3.50
C PHE A 137 3.59 6.09 2.56
N THR A 138 2.38 6.22 3.10
CA THR A 138 1.15 6.31 2.29
C THR A 138 1.15 7.55 1.41
N GLY A 139 1.57 8.70 1.92
CA GLY A 139 1.69 9.93 1.16
C GLY A 139 2.66 9.79 -0.01
N ILE A 140 3.85 9.22 0.22
CA ILE A 140 4.87 8.96 -0.81
C ILE A 140 4.30 8.05 -1.91
N ASN A 141 3.67 6.95 -1.52
CA ASN A 141 3.14 5.99 -2.50
C ASN A 141 1.90 6.52 -3.22
N SER A 142 1.04 7.29 -2.53
CA SER A 142 -0.09 7.99 -3.16
C SER A 142 0.39 8.96 -4.24
N ALA A 143 1.45 9.73 -3.98
CA ALA A 143 2.04 10.61 -4.96
C ALA A 143 2.53 9.85 -6.19
N LYS A 144 3.23 8.71 -6.00
CA LYS A 144 3.64 7.84 -7.12
C LYS A 144 2.46 7.35 -7.94
N VAL A 145 1.38 6.88 -7.28
CA VAL A 145 0.19 6.34 -7.94
C VAL A 145 -0.57 7.43 -8.70
N PHE A 146 -0.66 8.63 -8.15
CA PHE A 146 -1.35 9.76 -8.76
C PHE A 146 -0.47 10.57 -9.72
N GLY A 147 0.84 10.24 -9.83
CA GLY A 147 1.79 10.91 -10.71
C GLY A 147 2.13 12.31 -10.24
N ALA A 148 2.41 12.46 -8.97
CA ALA A 148 2.94 13.64 -8.30
C ALA A 148 4.35 13.35 -7.76
N THR A 149 5.04 14.39 -7.30
CA THR A 149 6.37 14.25 -6.70
C THR A 149 6.28 13.52 -5.35
N PRO A 150 6.95 12.35 -5.18
CA PRO A 150 6.82 11.52 -3.98
C PRO A 150 7.22 12.24 -2.68
N GLY A 151 8.24 13.10 -2.74
CA GLY A 151 8.67 13.90 -1.59
C GLY A 151 7.57 14.83 -1.07
N LEU A 152 6.82 15.48 -1.97
CA LEU A 152 5.70 16.35 -1.58
C LEU A 152 4.58 15.55 -0.90
N GLY A 153 4.26 14.35 -1.43
CA GLY A 153 3.32 13.45 -0.79
C GLY A 153 3.76 13.02 0.62
N GLY A 154 5.06 12.76 0.80
CA GLY A 154 5.64 12.46 2.10
C GLY A 154 5.52 13.62 3.09
N VAL A 155 5.75 14.85 2.64
CA VAL A 155 5.58 16.07 3.47
C VAL A 155 4.13 16.21 3.92
N ILE A 156 3.16 16.04 3.02
CA ILE A 156 1.74 16.09 3.40
C ILE A 156 1.40 15.00 4.43
N GLY A 157 1.88 13.76 4.23
CA GLY A 157 1.72 12.69 5.24
C GLY A 157 2.36 13.05 6.58
N GLY A 158 3.56 13.66 6.58
CA GLY A 158 4.23 14.15 7.78
C GLY A 158 3.46 15.27 8.48
N THR A 159 2.90 16.21 7.71
CA THR A 159 2.11 17.32 8.25
C THR A 159 0.92 16.83 9.06
N THR A 160 0.25 15.77 8.64
CA THR A 160 -0.88 15.21 9.40
C THR A 160 -0.47 14.63 10.75
N LEU A 161 0.77 14.13 10.89
CA LEU A 161 1.28 13.58 12.15
C LEU A 161 1.71 14.68 13.12
N LEU A 162 2.13 15.85 12.61
CA LEU A 162 2.65 16.97 13.42
C LEU A 162 1.54 17.91 13.89
N THR A 163 0.34 17.84 13.33
CA THR A 163 -0.76 18.75 13.66
C THR A 163 -1.19 18.58 15.11
N GLY A 164 -1.20 19.66 15.86
CA GLY A 164 -1.67 19.66 17.26
C GLY A 164 -0.66 19.14 18.30
N ILE A 165 0.61 18.89 17.89
CA ILE A 165 1.65 18.39 18.83
C ILE A 165 2.13 19.47 19.79
N THR A 166 1.97 20.75 19.46
CA THR A 166 2.38 21.85 20.36
C THR A 166 1.25 22.23 21.29
N ASP A 167 1.35 21.85 22.56
CA ASP A 167 0.39 22.21 23.60
C ASP A 167 0.25 23.71 23.84
N GLU A 168 1.28 24.51 23.46
CA GLU A 168 1.30 25.95 23.67
C GLU A 168 0.38 26.73 22.72
N ASN A 169 0.27 26.30 21.45
CA ASN A 169 -0.60 26.93 20.45
C ASN A 169 -1.27 25.88 19.56
N PRO A 170 -2.26 25.15 20.07
CA PRO A 170 -2.93 24.12 19.33
C PRO A 170 -3.73 24.69 18.16
N ILE A 171 -3.63 24.02 16.99
CA ILE A 171 -4.44 24.38 15.83
C ILE A 171 -5.89 23.95 16.11
N LYS A 172 -6.82 24.89 15.95
CA LYS A 172 -8.24 24.64 16.15
C LYS A 172 -8.90 24.16 14.85
N ASN A 173 -9.78 23.20 14.99
CA ASN A 173 -10.68 22.78 13.94
C ASN A 173 -11.66 23.91 13.61
N ILE A 174 -11.72 24.34 12.36
CA ILE A 174 -12.55 25.46 11.91
C ILE A 174 -14.03 25.15 12.09
N PHE A 175 -14.44 23.89 12.04
CA PHE A 175 -15.85 23.48 12.08
C PHE A 175 -16.37 23.23 13.50
N THR A 176 -15.53 22.68 14.40
CA THR A 176 -15.94 22.30 15.76
C THR A 176 -15.40 23.23 16.84
N GLY A 177 -14.35 24.01 16.51
CA GLY A 177 -13.62 24.81 17.50
C GLY A 177 -12.72 24.00 18.45
N GLU A 178 -12.76 22.67 18.38
CA GLU A 178 -11.91 21.78 19.15
C GLU A 178 -10.47 21.74 18.62
N HIS A 179 -9.55 21.25 19.42
CA HIS A 179 -8.16 21.13 19.00
C HIS A 179 -7.99 19.96 18.00
N LEU A 180 -7.24 20.20 16.93
CA LEU A 180 -6.87 19.15 16.00
C LEU A 180 -5.91 18.18 16.67
N ALA A 181 -6.20 16.89 16.57
CA ALA A 181 -5.32 15.84 17.07
C ALA A 181 -4.32 15.40 16.00
N ALA A 182 -3.10 15.06 16.42
CA ALA A 182 -2.11 14.45 15.54
C ALA A 182 -2.67 13.17 14.92
N GLY A 183 -2.50 13.01 13.60
CA GLY A 183 -3.04 11.86 12.86
C GLY A 183 -4.54 11.92 12.58
N GLN A 184 -5.24 12.98 12.97
CA GLN A 184 -6.66 13.16 12.67
C GLN A 184 -6.92 13.10 11.15
N GLY A 185 -7.94 12.34 10.76
CA GLY A 185 -8.22 12.04 9.36
C GLY A 185 -7.46 10.84 8.80
N GLY A 186 -6.47 10.36 9.50
CA GLY A 186 -5.77 9.12 9.20
C GLY A 186 -5.24 9.01 7.77
N ILE A 187 -5.04 7.79 7.34
CA ILE A 187 -4.49 7.45 6.02
C ILE A 187 -5.40 7.90 4.87
N ILE A 188 -6.73 7.86 5.07
CA ILE A 188 -7.71 8.24 4.04
C ILE A 188 -7.58 9.73 3.71
N GLY A 189 -7.44 10.56 4.75
CA GLY A 189 -7.20 11.99 4.59
C GLY A 189 -5.92 12.28 3.81
N VAL A 190 -4.84 11.56 4.11
CA VAL A 190 -3.57 11.70 3.38
C VAL A 190 -3.71 11.31 1.92
N ILE A 191 -4.36 10.19 1.60
CA ILE A 191 -4.58 9.77 0.21
C ILE A 191 -5.35 10.83 -0.57
N PHE A 192 -6.39 11.38 0.03
CA PHE A 192 -7.22 12.41 -0.59
C PHE A 192 -6.43 13.73 -0.77
N ALA A 193 -5.67 14.14 0.24
CA ALA A 193 -4.81 15.33 0.17
C ALA A 193 -3.77 15.21 -0.96
N VAL A 194 -3.12 14.06 -1.08
CA VAL A 194 -2.11 13.82 -2.11
C VAL A 194 -2.74 13.68 -3.49
N TRP A 195 -3.97 13.19 -3.60
CA TRP A 195 -4.71 13.23 -4.86
C TRP A 195 -4.93 14.68 -5.32
N LEU A 196 -5.38 15.57 -4.44
CA LEU A 196 -5.51 17.01 -4.73
C LEU A 196 -4.17 17.64 -5.06
N LEU A 197 -3.10 17.29 -4.30
CA LEU A 197 -1.74 17.73 -4.56
C LEU A 197 -1.34 17.42 -6.00
N SER A 198 -1.60 16.20 -6.47
CA SER A 198 -1.25 15.80 -7.83
C SER A 198 -1.96 16.64 -8.90
N MET A 199 -3.18 17.09 -8.63
CA MET A 199 -3.95 17.94 -9.54
C MET A 199 -3.36 19.35 -9.61
N VAL A 200 -3.00 19.91 -8.46
CA VAL A 200 -2.42 21.25 -8.35
C VAL A 200 -1.02 21.28 -8.96
N GLU A 201 -0.16 20.36 -8.57
CA GLU A 201 1.22 20.24 -9.06
C GLU A 201 1.26 20.14 -10.59
N LYS A 202 0.46 19.25 -11.17
CA LYS A 202 0.38 19.08 -12.63
C LYS A 202 -0.13 20.30 -13.38
N ARG A 203 -0.95 21.16 -12.74
CA ARG A 203 -1.40 22.41 -13.33
C ARG A 203 -0.33 23.46 -13.24
N LEU A 204 0.38 23.56 -12.11
CA LEU A 204 1.45 24.54 -11.90
C LEU A 204 2.61 24.29 -12.85
N HIS A 205 3.05 23.05 -13.07
CA HIS A 205 4.07 22.69 -14.07
C HIS A 205 3.74 23.13 -15.49
N LYS A 206 2.47 23.37 -15.81
CA LYS A 206 2.07 23.85 -17.14
C LYS A 206 2.09 25.37 -17.28
N ILE A 207 2.02 26.06 -16.15
CA ILE A 207 1.88 27.52 -16.08
C ILE A 207 3.22 28.18 -15.79
N ILE A 208 4.05 27.54 -14.94
CA ILE A 208 5.31 28.09 -14.45
C ILE A 208 6.42 27.82 -15.47
N PRO A 209 7.26 28.82 -15.80
CA PRO A 209 8.40 28.64 -16.69
C PRO A 209 9.43 27.66 -16.11
N ASN A 210 10.02 26.81 -16.95
CA ASN A 210 10.96 25.76 -16.55
C ASN A 210 12.13 26.23 -15.70
N SER A 211 12.57 27.50 -15.87
CA SER A 211 13.71 28.06 -15.14
C SER A 211 13.50 28.19 -13.63
N ILE A 212 12.25 28.34 -13.19
CA ILE A 212 11.90 28.54 -11.78
C ILE A 212 10.95 27.45 -11.25
N ASP A 213 10.50 26.57 -12.13
CA ASP A 213 9.51 25.53 -11.85
C ASP A 213 9.92 24.61 -10.70
N ILE A 214 11.19 24.21 -10.64
CA ILE A 214 11.75 23.33 -9.62
C ILE A 214 11.60 23.85 -8.17
N ILE A 215 11.51 25.17 -8.01
CA ILE A 215 11.37 25.81 -6.69
C ILE A 215 9.94 26.28 -6.47
N VAL A 216 9.34 26.93 -7.45
CA VAL A 216 8.05 27.61 -7.30
C VAL A 216 6.90 26.61 -7.23
N THR A 217 6.90 25.60 -8.08
CA THR A 217 5.83 24.58 -8.11
C THR A 217 5.72 23.81 -6.79
N PRO A 218 6.80 23.19 -6.25
CA PRO A 218 6.72 22.52 -4.95
C PRO A 218 6.28 23.43 -3.82
N THR A 219 6.81 24.66 -3.79
CA THR A 219 6.51 25.62 -2.72
C THR A 219 5.04 26.02 -2.71
N ILE A 220 4.50 26.41 -3.87
CA ILE A 220 3.08 26.79 -3.97
C ILE A 220 2.18 25.57 -3.71
N THR A 221 2.54 24.40 -4.25
CA THR A 221 1.77 23.17 -4.06
C THR A 221 1.70 22.80 -2.58
N LEU A 222 2.84 22.79 -1.86
CA LEU A 222 2.87 22.49 -0.44
C LEU A 222 2.12 23.53 0.39
N LEU A 223 2.26 24.81 0.08
CA LEU A 223 1.55 25.86 0.79
C LEU A 223 0.03 25.69 0.65
N LEU A 224 -0.45 25.58 -0.59
CA LEU A 224 -1.88 25.45 -0.86
C LEU A 224 -2.47 24.15 -0.28
N ILE A 225 -1.84 23.02 -0.58
CA ILE A 225 -2.36 21.73 -0.15
C ILE A 225 -2.09 21.48 1.33
N GLY A 226 -1.00 21.97 1.88
CA GLY A 226 -0.72 21.90 3.32
C GLY A 226 -1.77 22.65 4.14
N LEU A 227 -2.08 23.90 3.77
CA LEU A 227 -3.16 24.66 4.41
C LEU A 227 -4.51 23.96 4.27
N LEU A 228 -4.83 23.51 3.05
CA LEU A 228 -6.08 22.80 2.79
C LEU A 228 -6.16 21.49 3.57
N THR A 229 -5.04 20.78 3.73
CA THR A 229 -4.97 19.54 4.51
C THR A 229 -5.29 19.81 5.98
N ILE A 230 -4.63 20.80 6.59
CA ILE A 230 -4.79 21.08 8.02
C ILE A 230 -6.18 21.63 8.31
N PHE A 231 -6.64 22.62 7.54
CA PHE A 231 -7.88 23.35 7.87
C PHE A 231 -9.15 22.70 7.34
N ILE A 232 -9.08 21.87 6.32
CA ILE A 232 -10.26 21.29 5.67
C ILE A 232 -10.22 19.76 5.69
N ILE A 233 -9.15 19.15 5.14
CA ILE A 233 -9.12 17.70 4.93
C ILE A 233 -9.07 16.94 6.25
N MET A 234 -8.20 17.34 7.18
CA MET A 234 -8.09 16.68 8.48
C MET A 234 -9.40 16.77 9.29
N PRO A 235 -10.03 17.92 9.45
CA PRO A 235 -11.34 18.00 10.10
C PRO A 235 -12.40 17.12 9.44
N LEU A 236 -12.55 17.20 8.12
CA LEU A 236 -13.55 16.41 7.39
C LEU A 236 -13.28 14.92 7.46
N ALA A 237 -12.02 14.51 7.31
CA ALA A 237 -11.66 13.12 7.43
C ALA A 237 -11.79 12.60 8.88
N GLY A 238 -11.61 13.47 9.88
CA GLY A 238 -11.93 13.18 11.28
C GLY A 238 -13.40 12.79 11.45
N PHE A 239 -14.33 13.58 10.94
CA PHE A 239 -15.77 13.23 10.98
C PHE A 239 -16.08 11.87 10.34
N VAL A 240 -15.43 11.55 9.22
CA VAL A 240 -15.59 10.23 8.58
C VAL A 240 -15.05 9.11 9.47
N SER A 241 -13.90 9.32 10.09
CA SER A 241 -13.30 8.36 11.01
C SER A 241 -14.17 8.15 12.25
N ASP A 242 -14.66 9.20 12.84
CA ASP A 242 -15.53 9.14 14.02
C ASP A 242 -16.85 8.43 13.69
N GLY A 243 -17.42 8.71 12.53
CA GLY A 243 -18.60 8.01 12.02
C GLY A 243 -18.36 6.51 11.82
N LEU A 244 -17.19 6.12 11.31
CA LEU A 244 -16.80 4.72 11.17
C LEU A 244 -16.66 4.04 12.54
N VAL A 245 -15.99 4.69 13.49
CA VAL A 245 -15.83 4.18 14.85
C VAL A 245 -17.19 4.01 15.53
N TYR A 246 -18.11 4.98 15.35
CA TYR A 246 -19.46 4.88 15.85
C TYR A 246 -20.21 3.66 15.29
N VAL A 247 -20.15 3.45 13.97
CA VAL A 247 -20.79 2.29 13.31
C VAL A 247 -20.18 0.97 13.81
N ILE A 248 -18.85 0.88 13.94
CA ILE A 248 -18.17 -0.30 14.46
C ILE A 248 -18.60 -0.59 15.90
N ASN A 249 -18.60 0.42 16.75
CA ASN A 249 -19.02 0.28 18.16
C ASN A 249 -20.49 -0.12 18.26
N TRP A 250 -21.34 0.40 17.38
CA TRP A 250 -22.74 -0.01 17.30
C TRP A 250 -22.88 -1.49 16.92
N ILE A 251 -22.14 -1.95 15.91
CA ILE A 251 -22.13 -3.36 15.48
C ILE A 251 -21.65 -4.28 16.61
N ILE A 252 -20.57 -3.87 17.31
CA ILE A 252 -20.04 -4.65 18.44
C ILE A 252 -21.05 -4.67 19.60
N GLY A 253 -21.70 -3.55 19.89
CA GLY A 253 -22.74 -3.46 20.92
C GLY A 253 -23.92 -4.35 20.63
N VAL A 254 -24.41 -4.35 19.38
CA VAL A 254 -25.49 -5.25 18.93
C VAL A 254 -25.04 -6.69 18.93
N GLY A 255 -23.82 -6.98 18.45
CA GLY A 255 -23.22 -8.32 18.44
C GLY A 255 -23.02 -8.89 19.87
N GLY A 256 -22.66 -8.07 20.84
CA GLY A 256 -22.56 -8.45 22.26
C GLY A 256 -23.90 -8.90 22.84
N ILE A 257 -25.00 -8.29 22.44
CA ILE A 257 -26.36 -8.72 22.84
C ILE A 257 -26.70 -10.09 22.23
N PHE A 258 -26.39 -10.30 20.94
CA PHE A 258 -26.62 -11.58 20.27
C PHE A 258 -25.71 -12.71 20.77
N SER A 259 -24.44 -12.41 21.10
CA SER A 259 -23.53 -13.43 21.67
C SER A 259 -23.94 -13.86 23.08
N GLY A 260 -24.51 -12.95 23.87
CA GLY A 260 -25.07 -13.30 25.19
C GLY A 260 -26.36 -14.13 25.15
N PHE A 261 -27.00 -14.24 23.97
CA PHE A 261 -28.21 -15.08 23.79
C PHE A 261 -27.88 -16.51 23.31
N ILE A 262 -26.65 -16.77 22.86
CA ILE A 262 -26.21 -18.07 22.28
C ILE A 262 -25.40 -18.89 23.31
N ILE A 263 -24.97 -18.29 24.41
CA ILE A 263 -24.31 -18.95 25.56
C ILE A 263 -25.34 -19.18 26.67
#